data_86b11643fff882320091ea43dfe15ddf
#
_entry.id   86b11643fff882320091ea43dfe15ddf
#
_cell.length_a   1.000
_cell.length_b   1.000
_cell.length_c   1.000
_cell.angle_alpha   90.00
_cell.angle_beta   90.00
_cell.angle_gamma   90.00
#
_symmetry.space_group_name_H-M   'P 1'
#
loop_
_entity.id
_entity.type
_entity.pdbx_description
1 polymer ?
#
loop_
_entity_poly.entity_id
_entity_poly.type
_entity_poly.pdbx_seq_one_letter_code
_entity_poly.pdbx_strand_id
1 'polypeptide(L)'
;MSFLRSLLFSIPLIALATIVMGTLSLLASLADRTGRTQHQLARFWGRALLAVSFIRVRTEGLEKLDPRGTYVFVANHASYMDIPALLAYLPFQFRFFAKKGLYRIPFLGGHLRRAGHIPVDRSSPRASLKSMSEGAHIVARRGTSVLLFPEGGRSPKGLRQFKEGAAYIAIKAGVPVAPLAIFGMRRLLPMGSIHIRPGEVVLRVGDPIPTAGLGLSGRAELNRRLFRDVEQLLDVHMAPQG
;
A
#
# COMPACT_ATOMS: atom_id res chain seq x y z
N MET A 1 -15.18 23.65 13.04
CA MET A 1 -13.87 23.48 13.74
C MET A 1 -12.93 22.47 13.02
N SER A 2 -13.35 21.26 12.64
CA SER A 2 -12.45 20.25 12.04
C SER A 2 -11.89 20.62 10.65
N PHE A 3 -12.63 21.38 9.83
CA PHE A 3 -12.15 21.87 8.53
C PHE A 3 -11.03 22.92 8.69
N LEU A 4 -11.21 23.91 9.56
CA LEU A 4 -10.18 24.92 9.86
C LEU A 4 -8.91 24.26 10.41
N ARG A 5 -9.05 23.26 11.29
CA ARG A 5 -7.91 22.47 11.73
C ARG A 5 -7.20 21.78 10.57
N SER A 6 -7.94 21.18 9.62
CA SER A 6 -7.32 20.55 8.44
C SER A 6 -6.50 21.57 7.65
N LEU A 7 -7.09 22.74 7.38
CA LEU A 7 -6.48 23.76 6.53
C LEU A 7 -5.28 24.45 7.20
N LEU A 8 -5.42 24.84 8.48
CA LEU A 8 -4.44 25.67 9.20
C LEU A 8 -3.38 24.86 9.94
N PHE A 9 -3.65 23.58 10.23
CA PHE A 9 -2.74 22.75 11.02
C PHE A 9 -2.32 21.48 10.25
N SER A 10 -3.26 20.57 9.93
CA SER A 10 -2.89 19.27 9.39
C SER A 10 -2.21 19.37 8.02
N ILE A 11 -2.75 20.14 7.08
CA ILE A 11 -2.19 20.26 5.71
C ILE A 11 -0.81 20.91 5.72
N PRO A 12 -0.54 22.04 6.41
CA PRO A 12 0.80 22.60 6.49
C PRO A 12 1.82 21.65 7.11
N LEU A 13 1.46 20.94 8.17
CA LEU A 13 2.35 19.97 8.82
C LEU A 13 2.58 18.73 7.96
N ILE A 14 1.58 18.26 7.19
CA ILE A 14 1.74 17.20 6.21
C ILE A 14 2.73 17.63 5.12
N ALA A 15 2.61 18.85 4.61
CA ALA A 15 3.53 19.40 3.62
C ALA A 15 4.96 19.49 4.18
N LEU A 16 5.12 20.04 5.38
CA LEU A 16 6.43 20.15 6.07
C LEU A 16 7.03 18.76 6.30
N ALA A 17 6.28 17.82 6.86
CA ALA A 17 6.75 16.45 7.09
C ALA A 17 7.15 15.76 5.79
N THR A 18 6.42 16.00 4.71
CA THR A 18 6.72 15.43 3.39
C THR A 18 8.02 16.00 2.81
N ILE A 19 8.25 17.32 2.93
CA ILE A 19 9.49 17.96 2.48
C ILE A 19 10.67 17.44 3.30
N VAL A 20 10.57 17.47 4.63
CA VAL A 20 11.65 17.05 5.54
C VAL A 20 12.02 15.58 5.31
N MET A 21 11.03 14.69 5.39
CA MET A 21 11.28 13.25 5.24
C MET A 21 11.69 12.87 3.82
N GLY A 22 11.16 13.56 2.80
CA GLY A 22 11.59 13.39 1.42
C GLY A 22 13.05 13.78 1.22
N THR A 23 13.48 14.90 1.79
CA THR A 23 14.88 15.36 1.74
C THR A 23 15.80 14.37 2.47
N LEU A 24 15.44 13.97 3.71
CA LEU A 24 16.21 12.98 4.46
C LEU A 24 16.31 11.65 3.71
N SER A 25 15.23 11.22 3.06
CA SER A 25 15.23 10.01 2.25
C SER A 25 16.17 10.09 1.04
N LEU A 26 16.23 11.25 0.38
CA LEU A 26 17.17 11.47 -0.73
C LEU A 26 18.62 11.49 -0.24
N LEU A 27 18.92 12.14 0.87
CA LEU A 27 20.25 12.15 1.48
C LEU A 27 20.67 10.75 1.92
N ALA A 28 19.80 10.03 2.63
CA ALA A 28 20.07 8.65 3.06
C ALA A 28 20.34 7.70 1.87
N SER A 29 19.77 7.99 0.69
CA SER A 29 19.99 7.19 -0.51
C SER A 29 21.41 7.28 -1.09
N LEU A 30 22.21 8.21 -0.63
CA LEU A 30 23.63 8.31 -1.01
C LEU A 30 24.44 7.21 -0.32
N ALA A 31 24.06 6.82 0.90
CA ALA A 31 24.71 5.77 1.68
C ALA A 31 24.04 4.40 1.53
N ASP A 32 22.70 4.36 1.44
CA ASP A 32 21.94 3.10 1.33
C ASP A 32 21.29 2.93 -0.05
N ARG A 33 21.85 2.00 -0.83
CA ARG A 33 21.33 1.61 -2.14
C ARG A 33 20.30 0.48 -2.08
N THR A 34 20.04 -0.10 -0.90
CA THR A 34 19.08 -1.20 -0.72
C THR A 34 17.63 -0.71 -0.59
N GLY A 35 17.45 0.56 -0.26
CA GLY A 35 16.14 1.18 0.00
C GLY A 35 15.59 0.85 1.38
N ARG A 36 16.39 0.28 2.30
CA ARG A 36 15.95 -0.05 3.66
C ARG A 36 15.74 1.22 4.49
N THR A 37 16.74 2.09 4.49
CA THR A 37 16.68 3.37 5.23
C THR A 37 15.57 4.25 4.69
N GLN A 38 15.39 4.31 3.36
CA GLN A 38 14.29 5.05 2.74
C GLN A 38 12.92 4.52 3.18
N HIS A 39 12.78 3.20 3.31
CA HIS A 39 11.55 2.58 3.80
C HIS A 39 11.31 2.91 5.28
N GLN A 40 12.33 2.92 6.13
CA GLN A 40 12.20 3.33 7.53
C GLN A 40 11.78 4.80 7.64
N LEU A 41 12.39 5.70 6.88
CA LEU A 41 11.99 7.11 6.83
C LEU A 41 10.54 7.27 6.33
N ALA A 42 10.12 6.47 5.35
CA ALA A 42 8.74 6.45 4.90
C ALA A 42 7.77 5.95 5.98
N ARG A 43 8.17 5.02 6.85
CA ARG A 43 7.40 4.59 8.02
C ARG A 43 7.22 5.72 9.03
N PHE A 44 8.29 6.46 9.34
CA PHE A 44 8.22 7.64 10.21
C PHE A 44 7.34 8.73 9.61
N TRP A 45 7.49 8.99 8.31
CA TRP A 45 6.61 9.91 7.58
C TRP A 45 5.15 9.50 7.68
N GLY A 46 4.83 8.22 7.46
CA GLY A 46 3.47 7.72 7.58
C GLY A 46 2.89 7.95 8.99
N ARG A 47 3.66 7.65 10.02
CA ARG A 47 3.25 7.91 11.44
C ARG A 47 3.02 9.40 11.70
N ALA A 48 3.93 10.26 11.23
CA ALA A 48 3.79 11.71 11.39
C ALA A 48 2.51 12.23 10.72
N LEU A 49 2.23 11.78 9.47
CA LEU A 49 1.03 12.19 8.74
C LEU A 49 -0.26 11.78 9.47
N LEU A 50 -0.32 10.56 9.97
CA LEU A 50 -1.48 10.07 10.72
C LEU A 50 -1.65 10.83 12.04
N ALA A 51 -0.55 11.11 12.75
CA ALA A 51 -0.58 11.84 14.02
C ALA A 51 -1.09 13.28 13.84
N VAL A 52 -0.53 14.04 12.88
CA VAL A 52 -1.00 15.43 12.60
C VAL A 52 -2.40 15.49 11.99
N SER A 53 -2.89 14.36 11.50
CA SER A 53 -4.26 14.20 11.00
C SER A 53 -5.23 13.75 12.09
N PHE A 54 -4.73 13.39 13.29
CA PHE A 54 -5.51 12.82 14.39
C PHE A 54 -6.21 11.51 13.98
N ILE A 55 -5.52 10.69 13.16
CA ILE A 55 -6.00 9.39 12.73
C ILE A 55 -5.27 8.32 13.53
N ARG A 56 -6.04 7.51 14.27
CA ARG A 56 -5.55 6.32 14.94
C ARG A 56 -5.72 5.11 14.05
N VAL A 57 -4.75 4.22 14.06
CA VAL A 57 -4.82 2.97 13.30
C VAL A 57 -4.74 1.81 14.28
N ARG A 58 -5.76 0.96 14.28
CA ARG A 58 -5.77 -0.33 14.95
C ARG A 58 -5.43 -1.42 13.94
N THR A 59 -4.64 -2.38 14.34
CA THR A 59 -4.25 -3.51 13.49
C THR A 59 -4.86 -4.80 14.02
N GLU A 60 -5.33 -5.66 13.10
CA GLU A 60 -5.91 -6.98 13.41
C GLU A 60 -5.30 -8.02 12.45
N GLY A 61 -4.95 -9.19 12.96
CA GLY A 61 -4.49 -10.32 12.16
C GLY A 61 -3.02 -10.24 11.72
N LEU A 62 -2.19 -9.34 12.27
CA LEU A 62 -0.75 -9.26 11.95
C LEU A 62 -0.02 -10.54 12.36
N GLU A 63 -0.48 -11.23 13.38
CA GLU A 63 0.05 -12.51 13.88
C GLU A 63 -0.08 -13.66 12.87
N LYS A 64 -0.91 -13.53 11.86
CA LYS A 64 -1.07 -14.49 10.75
C LYS A 64 0.12 -14.50 9.78
N LEU A 65 0.97 -13.49 9.87
CA LEU A 65 2.12 -13.31 8.98
C LEU A 65 3.40 -13.75 9.69
N ASP A 66 4.19 -14.61 9.04
CA ASP A 66 5.57 -14.85 9.48
C ASP A 66 6.39 -13.57 9.32
N PRO A 67 6.98 -13.01 10.40
CA PRO A 67 7.76 -11.77 10.33
C PRO A 67 8.95 -11.83 9.36
N ARG A 68 9.44 -13.03 9.05
CA ARG A 68 10.54 -13.29 8.10
C ARG A 68 10.03 -13.64 6.69
N GLY A 69 8.72 -13.76 6.53
CA GLY A 69 8.09 -14.12 5.27
C GLY A 69 8.21 -13.04 4.19
N THR A 70 8.16 -13.45 2.96
CA THR A 70 8.05 -12.58 1.78
C THR A 70 6.68 -12.73 1.18
N TYR A 71 6.00 -11.63 0.94
CA TYR A 71 4.59 -11.62 0.52
C TYR A 71 4.34 -10.69 -0.66
N VAL A 72 3.33 -11.04 -1.43
CA VAL A 72 2.60 -10.07 -2.25
C VAL A 72 1.41 -9.56 -1.45
N PHE A 73 1.50 -8.36 -0.90
CA PHE A 73 0.41 -7.71 -0.18
C PHE A 73 -0.60 -7.12 -1.15
N VAL A 74 -1.87 -7.33 -0.88
CA VAL A 74 -3.00 -6.83 -1.66
C VAL A 74 -3.95 -6.06 -0.76
N ALA A 75 -4.18 -4.77 -1.04
CA ALA A 75 -5.05 -3.92 -0.23
C ALA A 75 -6.09 -3.18 -1.07
N ASN A 76 -7.24 -2.85 -0.48
CA ASN A 76 -8.17 -1.88 -1.06
C ASN A 76 -7.57 -0.47 -1.04
N HIS A 77 -8.06 0.42 -1.92
CA HIS A 77 -7.56 1.79 -2.04
C HIS A 77 -8.70 2.81 -2.10
N ALA A 78 -8.92 3.52 -1.00
CA ALA A 78 -10.05 4.42 -0.83
C ALA A 78 -9.65 5.87 -0.52
N SER A 79 -8.40 6.10 -0.06
CA SER A 79 -7.94 7.41 0.41
C SER A 79 -6.45 7.65 0.11
N TYR A 80 -6.03 8.90 0.16
CA TYR A 80 -4.60 9.25 0.17
C TYR A 80 -3.88 8.77 1.42
N MET A 81 -4.59 8.62 2.55
CA MET A 81 -4.03 8.19 3.83
C MET A 81 -3.85 6.66 3.96
N ASP A 82 -4.29 5.86 2.96
CA ASP A 82 -4.04 4.41 2.97
C ASP A 82 -2.54 4.09 2.91
N ILE A 83 -1.78 4.84 2.10
CA ILE A 83 -0.33 4.64 1.96
C ILE A 83 0.41 4.95 3.28
N PRO A 84 0.19 6.11 3.94
CA PRO A 84 0.72 6.35 5.29
C PRO A 84 0.38 5.28 6.31
N ALA A 85 -0.88 4.78 6.31
CA ALA A 85 -1.30 3.76 7.25
C ALA A 85 -0.56 2.44 7.04
N LEU A 86 -0.45 1.98 5.80
CA LEU A 86 0.28 0.75 5.45
C LEU A 86 1.78 0.88 5.76
N LEU A 87 2.41 2.01 5.43
CA LEU A 87 3.81 2.24 5.76
C LEU A 87 4.06 2.24 7.26
N ALA A 88 3.19 2.89 8.04
CA ALA A 88 3.36 3.03 9.48
C ALA A 88 3.17 1.72 10.24
N TYR A 89 2.17 0.91 9.84
CA TYR A 89 1.65 -0.18 10.66
C TYR A 89 1.87 -1.60 10.12
N LEU A 90 2.17 -1.76 8.81
CA LEU A 90 2.60 -3.07 8.29
C LEU A 90 4.09 -3.28 8.60
N PRO A 91 4.47 -4.25 9.48
CA PRO A 91 5.85 -4.38 9.99
C PRO A 91 6.80 -5.09 9.01
N PHE A 92 6.59 -4.92 7.72
CA PHE A 92 7.38 -5.53 6.66
C PHE A 92 8.08 -4.46 5.82
N GLN A 93 9.20 -4.83 5.23
CA GLN A 93 9.80 -4.06 4.18
C GLN A 93 9.18 -4.45 2.84
N PHE A 94 8.59 -3.50 2.14
CA PHE A 94 7.94 -3.75 0.87
C PHE A 94 8.15 -2.63 -0.15
N ARG A 95 7.86 -2.90 -1.41
CA ARG A 95 7.88 -1.91 -2.49
C ARG A 95 6.48 -1.75 -3.06
N PHE A 96 6.11 -0.50 -3.33
CA PHE A 96 4.84 -0.20 -4.00
C PHE A 96 4.98 -0.32 -5.51
N PHE A 97 3.87 -0.69 -6.14
CA PHE A 97 3.65 -0.45 -7.56
C PHE A 97 3.05 0.95 -7.74
N ALA A 98 3.84 1.89 -8.21
CA ALA A 98 3.47 3.29 -8.33
C ALA A 98 3.28 3.70 -9.81
N LYS A 99 2.25 4.54 -10.08
CA LYS A 99 1.99 5.06 -11.44
C LYS A 99 3.24 5.74 -12.00
N LYS A 100 3.66 5.39 -13.22
CA LYS A 100 4.87 5.91 -13.88
C LYS A 100 4.96 7.44 -13.87
N GLY A 101 3.82 8.15 -14.00
CA GLY A 101 3.79 9.61 -13.92
C GLY A 101 4.28 10.20 -12.59
N LEU A 102 4.17 9.48 -11.46
CA LEU A 102 4.65 9.95 -10.15
C LEU A 102 6.17 10.10 -10.10
N TYR A 103 6.90 9.35 -10.94
CA TYR A 103 8.35 9.43 -11.05
C TYR A 103 8.87 10.72 -11.68
N ARG A 104 7.98 11.55 -12.26
CA ARG A 104 8.30 12.87 -12.81
C ARG A 104 8.14 14.00 -11.78
N ILE A 105 7.48 13.72 -10.65
CA ILE A 105 7.27 14.72 -9.59
C ILE A 105 8.59 14.93 -8.84
N PRO A 106 9.07 16.17 -8.69
CA PRO A 106 10.24 16.49 -7.89
C PRO A 106 10.14 15.87 -6.48
N PHE A 107 11.27 15.52 -5.88
CA PHE A 107 11.40 14.81 -4.59
C PHE A 107 10.75 13.43 -4.58
N LEU A 108 9.44 13.32 -4.85
CA LEU A 108 8.70 12.06 -4.85
C LEU A 108 9.30 11.07 -5.87
N GLY A 109 9.54 11.49 -7.10
CA GLY A 109 10.12 10.63 -8.13
C GLY A 109 11.54 10.18 -7.80
N GLY A 110 12.33 11.04 -7.17
CA GLY A 110 13.65 10.70 -6.64
C GLY A 110 13.57 9.64 -5.55
N HIS A 111 12.69 9.83 -4.57
CA HIS A 111 12.43 8.86 -3.51
C HIS A 111 11.96 7.50 -4.08
N LEU A 112 10.95 7.50 -4.96
CA LEU A 112 10.40 6.27 -5.53
C LEU A 112 11.46 5.44 -6.26
N ARG A 113 12.32 6.08 -7.05
CA ARG A 113 13.44 5.39 -7.75
C ARG A 113 14.44 4.81 -6.77
N ARG A 114 14.92 5.62 -5.83
CA ARG A 114 15.98 5.25 -4.89
C ARG A 114 15.51 4.26 -3.83
N ALA A 115 14.26 4.35 -3.40
CA ALA A 115 13.63 3.36 -2.53
C ALA A 115 13.29 2.04 -3.25
N GLY A 116 13.49 1.96 -4.58
CA GLY A 116 13.28 0.74 -5.36
C GLY A 116 11.80 0.41 -5.58
N HIS A 117 10.91 1.41 -5.54
CA HIS A 117 9.51 1.22 -5.93
C HIS A 117 9.39 0.93 -7.43
N ILE A 118 8.34 0.20 -7.83
CA ILE A 118 8.19 -0.34 -9.17
C ILE A 118 7.26 0.56 -9.99
N PRO A 119 7.75 1.16 -11.10
CA PRO A 119 6.91 1.98 -11.95
C PRO A 119 5.91 1.12 -12.72
N VAL A 120 4.62 1.46 -12.64
CA VAL A 120 3.58 0.81 -13.45
C VAL A 120 3.27 1.68 -14.65
N ASP A 121 3.55 1.15 -15.82
CA ASP A 121 3.11 1.71 -17.09
C ASP A 121 1.78 1.05 -17.48
N ARG A 122 0.74 1.86 -17.57
CA ARG A 122 -0.64 1.44 -17.90
C ARG A 122 -1.05 1.84 -19.31
N SER A 123 -0.09 2.25 -20.13
CA SER A 123 -0.35 2.68 -21.51
C SER A 123 -0.79 1.53 -22.41
N SER A 124 -0.38 0.30 -22.09
CA SER A 124 -0.80 -0.90 -22.80
C SER A 124 -0.78 -2.14 -21.91
N PRO A 125 -1.48 -3.22 -22.29
CA PRO A 125 -1.40 -4.52 -21.60
C PRO A 125 0.03 -5.06 -21.52
N ARG A 126 0.80 -4.93 -22.60
CA ARG A 126 2.21 -5.36 -22.67
C ARG A 126 3.11 -4.60 -21.71
N ALA A 127 2.94 -3.27 -21.60
CA ALA A 127 3.69 -2.43 -20.67
C ALA A 127 3.35 -2.77 -19.21
N SER A 128 2.07 -3.01 -18.92
CA SER A 128 1.63 -3.45 -17.61
C SER A 128 2.20 -4.81 -17.22
N LEU A 129 2.19 -5.78 -18.15
CA LEU A 129 2.76 -7.12 -17.93
C LEU A 129 4.28 -7.05 -17.66
N LYS A 130 5.01 -6.19 -18.38
CA LYS A 130 6.43 -5.95 -18.12
C LYS A 130 6.67 -5.48 -16.69
N SER A 131 5.89 -4.51 -16.21
CA SER A 131 5.98 -4.03 -14.83
C SER A 131 5.68 -5.13 -13.81
N MET A 132 4.68 -5.99 -14.06
CA MET A 132 4.35 -7.12 -13.18
C MET A 132 5.46 -8.17 -13.19
N SER A 133 6.07 -8.46 -14.35
CA SER A 133 7.19 -9.39 -14.46
C SER A 133 8.43 -8.89 -13.71
N GLU A 134 8.72 -7.59 -13.79
CA GLU A 134 9.79 -6.96 -13.01
C GLU A 134 9.53 -7.09 -11.49
N GLY A 135 8.29 -6.85 -11.05
CA GLY A 135 7.90 -7.04 -9.67
C GLY A 135 8.09 -8.47 -9.17
N ALA A 136 7.66 -9.46 -9.95
CA ALA A 136 7.86 -10.87 -9.62
C ALA A 136 9.35 -11.21 -9.47
N HIS A 137 10.18 -10.65 -10.33
CA HIS A 137 11.64 -10.85 -10.28
C HIS A 137 12.28 -10.23 -9.00
N ILE A 138 11.84 -9.03 -8.60
CA ILE A 138 12.29 -8.37 -7.37
C ILE A 138 11.92 -9.23 -6.17
N VAL A 139 10.67 -9.72 -6.10
CA VAL A 139 10.20 -10.58 -5.02
C VAL A 139 11.04 -11.87 -4.94
N ALA A 140 11.16 -12.59 -6.07
CA ALA A 140 11.86 -13.88 -6.11
C ALA A 140 13.36 -13.77 -5.81
N ARG A 141 14.04 -12.74 -6.34
CA ARG A 141 15.51 -12.62 -6.20
C ARG A 141 15.96 -11.90 -4.94
N ARG A 142 15.19 -10.91 -4.46
CA ARG A 142 15.61 -10.07 -3.34
C ARG A 142 14.94 -10.42 -2.02
N GLY A 143 13.96 -11.35 -2.03
CA GLY A 143 13.16 -11.65 -0.86
C GLY A 143 12.45 -10.40 -0.31
N THR A 144 12.13 -9.43 -1.17
CA THR A 144 11.49 -8.19 -0.75
C THR A 144 10.02 -8.24 -1.12
N SER A 145 9.16 -8.09 -0.13
CA SER A 145 7.71 -8.04 -0.35
C SER A 145 7.31 -6.89 -1.27
N VAL A 146 6.18 -7.03 -1.93
CA VAL A 146 5.57 -5.95 -2.73
C VAL A 146 4.14 -5.71 -2.27
N LEU A 147 3.66 -4.48 -2.44
CA LEU A 147 2.29 -4.10 -2.12
C LEU A 147 1.61 -3.48 -3.34
N LEU A 148 0.43 -4.00 -3.65
CA LEU A 148 -0.41 -3.54 -4.75
C LEU A 148 -1.79 -3.14 -4.26
N PHE A 149 -2.35 -2.16 -4.97
CA PHE A 149 -3.78 -1.86 -4.95
C PHE A 149 -4.38 -2.38 -6.25
N PRO A 150 -4.96 -3.60 -6.26
CA PRO A 150 -5.34 -4.28 -7.51
C PRO A 150 -6.52 -3.61 -8.22
N GLU A 151 -7.25 -2.75 -7.54
CA GLU A 151 -8.27 -1.87 -8.13
C GLU A 151 -7.71 -0.95 -9.23
N GLY A 152 -6.39 -0.71 -9.20
CA GLY A 152 -5.70 0.13 -10.16
C GLY A 152 -5.88 1.63 -9.94
N GLY A 153 -6.49 2.04 -8.86
CA GLY A 153 -6.68 3.43 -8.43
C GLY A 153 -7.67 3.50 -7.28
N ARG A 154 -7.73 4.64 -6.62
CA ARG A 154 -8.67 4.87 -5.53
C ARG A 154 -10.11 4.82 -6.00
N SER A 155 -10.98 4.26 -5.18
CA SER A 155 -12.42 4.15 -5.45
C SER A 155 -13.25 5.03 -4.51
N PRO A 156 -14.12 5.90 -5.03
CA PRO A 156 -15.06 6.65 -4.21
C PRO A 156 -16.28 5.82 -3.77
N LYS A 157 -16.59 4.72 -4.46
CA LYS A 157 -17.84 3.96 -4.32
C LYS A 157 -17.62 2.48 -3.97
N GLY A 158 -16.93 2.16 -2.87
CA GLY A 158 -16.73 0.75 -2.50
C GLY A 158 -15.54 0.09 -3.18
N LEU A 159 -15.41 -1.23 -3.01
CA LEU A 159 -14.36 -2.04 -3.59
C LEU A 159 -14.60 -2.21 -5.10
N ARG A 160 -13.56 -2.04 -5.90
CA ARG A 160 -13.61 -2.25 -7.36
C ARG A 160 -13.03 -3.59 -7.71
N GLN A 161 -13.45 -4.12 -8.86
CA GLN A 161 -12.91 -5.37 -9.41
C GLN A 161 -11.38 -5.34 -9.47
N PHE A 162 -10.76 -6.44 -9.04
CA PHE A 162 -9.32 -6.58 -8.98
C PHE A 162 -8.73 -6.97 -10.34
N LYS A 163 -7.62 -6.32 -10.67
CA LYS A 163 -6.77 -6.73 -11.80
C LYS A 163 -5.85 -7.87 -11.37
N GLU A 164 -5.59 -8.81 -12.25
CA GLU A 164 -4.84 -10.04 -11.98
C GLU A 164 -3.33 -9.84 -11.71
N GLY A 165 -2.84 -8.61 -11.67
CA GLY A 165 -1.41 -8.32 -11.51
C GLY A 165 -0.80 -8.89 -10.24
N ALA A 166 -1.51 -8.84 -9.12
CA ALA A 166 -1.03 -9.37 -7.85
C ALA A 166 -0.92 -10.90 -7.89
N ALA A 167 -1.95 -11.58 -8.40
CA ALA A 167 -1.95 -13.04 -8.59
C ALA A 167 -0.83 -13.48 -9.52
N TYR A 168 -0.62 -12.76 -10.63
CA TYR A 168 0.49 -13.02 -11.55
C TYR A 168 1.86 -12.95 -10.86
N ILE A 169 2.10 -11.88 -10.07
CA ILE A 169 3.38 -11.69 -9.36
C ILE A 169 3.62 -12.82 -8.37
N ALA A 170 2.60 -13.13 -7.56
CA ALA A 170 2.72 -14.13 -6.51
C ALA A 170 3.00 -15.53 -7.05
N ILE A 171 2.24 -15.96 -8.08
CA ILE A 171 2.45 -17.27 -8.73
C ILE A 171 3.83 -17.32 -9.37
N LYS A 172 4.22 -16.27 -10.11
CA LYS A 172 5.52 -16.25 -10.78
C LYS A 172 6.70 -16.19 -9.82
N ALA A 173 6.55 -15.56 -8.67
CA ALA A 173 7.57 -15.50 -7.63
C ALA A 173 7.54 -16.70 -6.65
N GLY A 174 6.48 -17.50 -6.65
CA GLY A 174 6.31 -18.64 -5.75
C GLY A 174 6.12 -18.24 -4.28
N VAL A 175 5.56 -17.05 -4.02
CA VAL A 175 5.37 -16.53 -2.65
C VAL A 175 3.89 -16.35 -2.32
N PRO A 176 3.47 -16.47 -1.05
CA PRO A 176 2.08 -16.28 -0.67
C PRO A 176 1.60 -14.86 -0.93
N VAL A 177 0.28 -14.74 -1.20
CA VAL A 177 -0.43 -13.45 -1.25
C VAL A 177 -1.12 -13.22 0.08
N ALA A 178 -0.91 -12.05 0.69
CA ALA A 178 -1.59 -11.66 1.92
C ALA A 178 -2.64 -10.58 1.64
N PRO A 179 -3.95 -10.89 1.79
CA PRO A 179 -5.01 -9.92 1.64
C PRO A 179 -5.03 -8.98 2.85
N LEU A 180 -5.17 -7.69 2.59
CA LEU A 180 -5.24 -6.62 3.57
C LEU A 180 -6.50 -5.78 3.32
N ALA A 181 -7.12 -5.27 4.37
CA ALA A 181 -8.21 -4.32 4.27
C ALA A 181 -7.97 -3.10 5.17
N ILE A 182 -8.19 -1.90 4.61
CA ILE A 182 -8.19 -0.64 5.37
C ILE A 182 -9.63 -0.16 5.45
N PHE A 183 -10.20 -0.28 6.66
CA PHE A 183 -11.57 0.12 6.94
C PHE A 183 -11.62 1.51 7.58
N GLY A 184 -12.60 2.34 7.19
CA GLY A 184 -12.87 3.65 7.79
C GLY A 184 -12.13 4.83 7.14
N MET A 185 -11.03 4.64 6.41
CA MET A 185 -10.19 5.73 5.88
C MET A 185 -10.93 6.65 4.92
N ARG A 186 -11.85 6.11 4.10
CA ARG A 186 -12.70 6.91 3.19
C ARG A 186 -13.54 7.94 3.92
N ARG A 187 -14.05 7.61 5.11
CA ARG A 187 -14.86 8.52 5.93
C ARG A 187 -14.01 9.67 6.49
N LEU A 188 -12.75 9.40 6.82
CA LEU A 188 -11.86 10.40 7.41
C LEU A 188 -11.26 11.35 6.38
N LEU A 189 -10.86 10.81 5.21
CA LEU A 189 -10.40 11.62 4.09
C LEU A 189 -10.96 11.07 2.76
N PRO A 190 -12.16 11.51 2.36
CA PRO A 190 -12.74 11.14 1.06
C PRO A 190 -11.87 11.59 -0.11
N MET A 191 -12.00 10.92 -1.25
CA MET A 191 -11.36 11.35 -2.49
C MET A 191 -11.79 12.76 -2.88
N GLY A 192 -10.81 13.58 -3.30
CA GLY A 192 -11.07 14.98 -3.72
C GLY A 192 -11.29 15.95 -2.56
N SER A 193 -11.35 15.47 -1.32
CA SER A 193 -11.47 16.33 -0.14
C SER A 193 -10.10 16.72 0.42
N ILE A 194 -10.01 17.95 0.92
CA ILE A 194 -8.92 18.44 1.76
C ILE A 194 -9.31 18.46 3.25
N HIS A 195 -10.56 18.09 3.55
CA HIS A 195 -11.07 18.03 4.91
C HIS A 195 -10.70 16.69 5.56
N ILE A 196 -9.67 16.71 6.39
CA ILE A 196 -9.21 15.55 7.15
C ILE A 196 -9.98 15.50 8.49
N ARG A 197 -10.80 14.47 8.65
CA ARG A 197 -11.54 14.24 9.90
C ARG A 197 -10.69 13.40 10.84
N PRO A 198 -10.70 13.67 12.15
CA PRO A 198 -10.09 12.79 13.13
C PRO A 198 -10.89 11.51 13.25
N GLY A 199 -10.26 10.44 13.69
CA GLY A 199 -10.96 9.21 13.97
C GLY A 199 -10.06 7.98 13.94
N GLU A 200 -10.70 6.83 13.98
CA GLU A 200 -10.04 5.53 13.97
C GLU A 200 -10.28 4.81 12.65
N VAL A 201 -9.27 4.10 12.20
CA VAL A 201 -9.30 3.16 11.07
C VAL A 201 -8.74 1.82 11.53
N VAL A 202 -9.18 0.76 10.87
CA VAL A 202 -8.68 -0.58 11.13
C VAL A 202 -7.93 -1.09 9.90
N LEU A 203 -6.69 -1.52 10.12
CA LEU A 203 -5.90 -2.29 9.15
C LEU A 203 -6.03 -3.78 9.51
N ARG A 204 -6.71 -4.54 8.67
CA ARG A 204 -6.89 -5.98 8.84
C ARG A 204 -6.01 -6.77 7.91
N VAL A 205 -5.49 -7.87 8.44
CA VAL A 205 -4.71 -8.86 7.70
C VAL A 205 -5.49 -10.16 7.65
N GLY A 206 -5.75 -10.65 6.44
CA GLY A 206 -6.35 -11.96 6.23
C GLY A 206 -5.27 -13.06 6.17
N ASP A 207 -5.74 -14.30 6.06
CA ASP A 207 -4.85 -15.45 5.99
C ASP A 207 -4.07 -15.45 4.67
N PRO A 208 -2.73 -15.62 4.71
CA PRO A 208 -1.93 -15.69 3.50
C PRO A 208 -2.34 -16.88 2.63
N ILE A 209 -2.52 -16.65 1.35
CA ILE A 209 -2.89 -17.66 0.37
C ILE A 209 -1.60 -18.20 -0.26
N PRO A 210 -1.26 -19.50 -0.05
CA PRO A 210 -0.10 -20.10 -0.69
C PRO A 210 -0.25 -20.12 -2.21
N THR A 211 0.86 -19.94 -2.93
CA THR A 211 0.89 -20.03 -4.40
C THR A 211 1.83 -21.11 -4.92
N ALA A 212 2.52 -21.81 -4.02
CA ALA A 212 3.37 -22.93 -4.38
C ALA A 212 2.57 -23.99 -5.17
N GLY A 213 3.10 -24.42 -6.30
CA GLY A 213 2.43 -25.38 -7.19
C GLY A 213 1.32 -24.80 -8.09
N LEU A 214 0.96 -23.53 -7.94
CA LEU A 214 0.01 -22.89 -8.86
C LEU A 214 0.70 -22.49 -10.16
N GLY A 215 0.11 -22.90 -11.30
CA GLY A 215 0.46 -22.39 -12.61
C GLY A 215 -0.20 -21.03 -12.90
N LEU A 216 0.32 -20.30 -13.89
CA LEU A 216 -0.27 -19.01 -14.33
C LEU A 216 -1.71 -19.13 -14.84
N SER A 217 -2.18 -20.31 -15.22
CA SER A 217 -3.59 -20.59 -15.53
C SER A 217 -4.52 -20.39 -14.34
N GLY A 218 -4.03 -20.61 -13.12
CA GLY A 218 -4.78 -20.41 -11.88
C GLY A 218 -4.91 -18.94 -11.41
N ARG A 219 -4.29 -17.99 -12.13
CA ARG A 219 -4.27 -16.57 -11.69
C ARG A 219 -5.65 -15.93 -11.58
N ALA A 220 -6.58 -16.29 -12.45
CA ALA A 220 -7.94 -15.74 -12.42
C ALA A 220 -8.71 -16.20 -11.18
N GLU A 221 -8.57 -17.49 -10.81
CA GLU A 221 -9.20 -18.03 -9.60
C GLU A 221 -8.57 -17.42 -8.33
N LEU A 222 -7.24 -17.34 -8.26
CA LEU A 222 -6.55 -16.67 -7.16
C LEU A 222 -7.00 -15.21 -7.02
N ASN A 223 -7.19 -14.50 -8.13
CA ASN A 223 -7.64 -13.11 -8.13
C ASN A 223 -9.08 -12.98 -7.61
N ARG A 224 -10.00 -13.90 -7.99
CA ARG A 224 -11.37 -13.95 -7.45
C ARG A 224 -11.38 -14.24 -5.95
N ARG A 225 -10.56 -15.16 -5.49
CA ARG A 225 -10.39 -15.45 -4.06
C ARG A 225 -9.90 -14.22 -3.30
N LEU A 226 -8.85 -13.56 -3.78
CA LEU A 226 -8.31 -12.33 -3.18
C LEU A 226 -9.35 -11.22 -3.08
N PHE A 227 -10.20 -11.07 -4.10
CA PHE A 227 -11.28 -10.09 -4.06
C PHE A 227 -12.26 -10.40 -2.93
N ARG A 228 -12.74 -11.65 -2.84
CA ARG A 228 -13.67 -12.10 -1.78
C ARG A 228 -13.05 -11.92 -0.39
N ASP A 229 -11.78 -12.31 -0.20
CA ASP A 229 -11.11 -12.23 1.09
C ASP A 229 -10.97 -10.76 1.55
N VAL A 230 -10.60 -9.83 0.65
CA VAL A 230 -10.53 -8.40 0.97
C VAL A 230 -11.93 -7.83 1.23
N GLU A 231 -12.95 -8.23 0.46
CA GLU A 231 -14.34 -7.84 0.66
C GLU A 231 -14.84 -8.28 2.05
N GLN A 232 -14.63 -9.54 2.43
CA GLN A 232 -14.97 -10.06 3.75
C GLN A 232 -14.26 -9.32 4.88
N LEU A 233 -12.97 -9.02 4.73
CA LEU A 233 -12.23 -8.22 5.72
C LEU A 233 -12.80 -6.80 5.89
N LEU A 234 -13.43 -6.24 4.87
CA LEU A 234 -14.12 -4.95 4.94
C LEU A 234 -15.48 -5.07 5.64
N ASP A 235 -16.22 -6.18 5.41
CA ASP A 235 -17.62 -6.36 5.85
C ASP A 235 -17.73 -6.77 7.33
N VAL A 236 -16.74 -7.39 7.93
CA VAL A 236 -16.73 -7.81 9.35
C VAL A 236 -17.12 -6.68 10.34
N HIS A 237 -17.10 -5.42 9.91
CA HIS A 237 -17.55 -4.29 10.73
C HIS A 237 -19.02 -3.94 10.58
N MET A 238 -19.74 -4.59 9.66
CA MET A 238 -21.18 -4.40 9.45
C MET A 238 -22.02 -5.29 10.38
N ALA A 239 -21.39 -6.25 11.06
CA ALA A 239 -22.08 -7.02 12.09
C ALA A 239 -22.27 -6.15 13.35
N PRO A 240 -23.50 -5.94 13.83
CA PRO A 240 -23.73 -5.26 15.11
C PRO A 240 -22.99 -6.03 16.21
N GLN A 241 -22.14 -5.31 16.96
CA GLN A 241 -21.63 -5.84 18.21
C GLN A 241 -22.85 -5.95 19.15
N GLY A 242 -23.36 -7.17 19.33
CA GLY A 242 -24.41 -7.50 20.28
C GLY A 242 -23.99 -7.19 21.74
#